data_207a2d5b1b1b236a52996bb546735321
#
_entry.id   207a2d5b1b1b236a52996bb546735321
#
_cell.length_a   1.000
_cell.length_b   1.000
_cell.length_c   1.000
_cell.angle_alpha   90.00
_cell.angle_beta   90.00
_cell.angle_gamma   90.00
#
_symmetry.space_group_name_H-M   'P 1'
#
loop_
_entity.id
_entity.type
_entity.pdbx_description
1 polymer ?
#
loop_
_entity_poly.entity_id
_entity_poly.type
_entity_poly.pdbx_seq_one_letter_code
_entity_poly.pdbx_strand_id
1 'polypeptide(L)'
;RTALPSEPVWLNQVHGVTVLDAALCQGVPDADASFTRQANVVCVTMTADCLPVLLCDRAGTVVSAVHAGWRGLCDGVIEAAVAKMAVAPSQILAWLGPAIGPNAFEVGHEVRAQFMQHDGQAALAFKPHADKWLANLYVLAQQRLNALGISQIYGGGIDQAFCTYSDAQRFFSYRREAVTGRMASLIWLNA
;
A
#
# COMPACT_ATOMS: atom_id res chain seq x y z
N ARG A 1 -3.11 23.93 -7.98
CA ARG A 1 -4.08 22.83 -7.79
C ARG A 1 -3.90 21.88 -8.97
N THR A 2 -3.48 20.65 -8.73
CA THR A 2 -3.54 19.62 -9.78
C THR A 2 -5.03 19.30 -9.99
N ALA A 3 -5.55 19.60 -11.17
CA ALA A 3 -6.90 19.19 -11.52
C ALA A 3 -6.90 17.69 -11.81
N LEU A 4 -7.72 16.92 -11.09
CA LEU A 4 -7.96 15.52 -11.41
C LEU A 4 -8.78 15.40 -12.69
N PRO A 5 -8.53 14.38 -13.53
CA PRO A 5 -9.30 14.20 -14.77
C PRO A 5 -10.74 13.76 -14.51
N SER A 6 -11.01 13.11 -13.37
CA SER A 6 -12.32 12.67 -12.93
C SER A 6 -12.38 12.57 -11.40
N GLU A 7 -13.58 12.35 -10.88
CA GLU A 7 -13.76 11.98 -9.47
C GLU A 7 -13.04 10.65 -9.20
N PRO A 8 -12.21 10.56 -8.13
CA PRO A 8 -11.57 9.30 -7.74
C PRO A 8 -12.58 8.19 -7.41
N VAL A 9 -12.24 6.97 -7.74
CA VAL A 9 -13.05 5.78 -7.38
C VAL A 9 -12.78 5.39 -5.94
N TRP A 10 -13.63 5.87 -5.04
CA TRP A 10 -13.51 5.62 -3.61
C TRP A 10 -13.87 4.18 -3.24
N LEU A 11 -13.14 3.59 -2.30
CA LEU A 11 -13.36 2.25 -1.78
C LEU A 11 -13.64 2.29 -0.28
N ASN A 12 -14.50 1.40 0.20
CA ASN A 12 -14.59 1.08 1.62
C ASN A 12 -13.48 0.07 1.95
N GLN A 13 -12.35 0.57 2.49
CA GLN A 13 -11.16 -0.23 2.78
C GLN A 13 -11.37 -1.05 4.05
N VAL A 14 -11.37 -2.36 3.92
CA VAL A 14 -11.68 -3.34 4.97
C VAL A 14 -10.47 -4.14 5.45
N HIS A 15 -9.26 -3.76 5.00
CA HIS A 15 -7.98 -4.45 5.27
C HIS A 15 -7.93 -5.88 4.71
N GLY A 16 -8.65 -6.12 3.61
CA GLY A 16 -8.68 -7.38 2.88
C GLY A 16 -7.75 -7.38 1.66
N VAL A 17 -8.07 -8.28 0.71
CA VAL A 17 -7.29 -8.48 -0.53
C VAL A 17 -8.12 -8.31 -1.80
N THR A 18 -9.33 -7.78 -1.69
CA THR A 18 -10.20 -7.54 -2.84
C THR A 18 -9.65 -6.44 -3.71
N VAL A 19 -9.57 -6.70 -5.02
CA VAL A 19 -9.09 -5.78 -6.05
C VAL A 19 -10.14 -5.61 -7.13
N LEU A 20 -10.56 -4.38 -7.42
CA LEU A 20 -11.63 -4.07 -8.37
C LEU A 20 -11.09 -3.30 -9.59
N ASP A 21 -11.74 -3.49 -10.74
CA ASP A 21 -11.54 -2.60 -11.87
C ASP A 21 -12.26 -1.27 -11.60
N ALA A 22 -11.50 -0.20 -11.45
CA ALA A 22 -12.02 1.12 -11.13
C ALA A 22 -12.99 1.64 -12.19
N ALA A 23 -12.82 1.26 -13.46
CA ALA A 23 -13.69 1.67 -14.55
C ALA A 23 -15.09 1.06 -14.48
N LEU A 24 -15.26 -0.03 -13.73
CA LEU A 24 -16.52 -0.76 -13.56
C LEU A 24 -17.19 -0.53 -12.21
N CYS A 25 -16.52 0.17 -11.29
CA CYS A 25 -17.02 0.39 -9.93
C CYS A 25 -18.24 1.33 -9.94
N GLN A 26 -19.20 1.01 -9.08
CA GLN A 26 -20.33 1.88 -8.75
C GLN A 26 -20.38 2.08 -7.24
N GLY A 27 -20.66 3.31 -6.83
CA GLY A 27 -20.71 3.65 -5.40
C GLY A 27 -19.36 3.52 -4.71
N VAL A 28 -19.36 3.03 -3.46
CA VAL A 28 -18.16 2.84 -2.62
C VAL A 28 -18.12 1.36 -2.17
N PRO A 29 -17.63 0.45 -3.02
CA PRO A 29 -17.61 -0.98 -2.73
C PRO A 29 -16.52 -1.35 -1.72
N ASP A 30 -16.67 -2.51 -1.05
CA ASP A 30 -15.67 -3.08 -0.16
C ASP A 30 -14.49 -3.63 -0.96
N ALA A 31 -13.34 -2.98 -0.86
CA ALA A 31 -12.09 -3.42 -1.46
C ALA A 31 -10.89 -2.66 -0.87
N ASP A 32 -9.70 -3.22 -1.03
CA ASP A 32 -8.46 -2.60 -0.57
C ASP A 32 -7.50 -2.25 -1.72
N ALA A 33 -7.88 -2.55 -2.95
CA ALA A 33 -7.16 -2.09 -4.12
C ALA A 33 -8.10 -1.88 -5.32
N SER A 34 -7.69 -1.00 -6.21
CA SER A 34 -8.29 -0.84 -7.53
C SER A 34 -7.22 -0.75 -8.61
N PHE A 35 -7.56 -1.15 -9.82
CA PHE A 35 -6.73 -0.97 -11.01
C PHE A 35 -7.57 -0.42 -12.15
N THR A 36 -6.91 0.15 -13.17
CA THR A 36 -7.59 0.56 -14.39
C THR A 36 -6.67 0.50 -15.60
N ARG A 37 -7.28 0.26 -16.77
CA ARG A 37 -6.66 0.38 -18.10
C ARG A 37 -7.28 1.54 -18.90
N GLN A 38 -8.23 2.22 -18.32
CA GLN A 38 -8.90 3.35 -18.98
C GLN A 38 -8.24 4.66 -18.59
N ALA A 39 -7.97 5.50 -19.60
CA ALA A 39 -7.50 6.85 -19.39
C ALA A 39 -8.51 7.66 -18.57
N ASN A 40 -8.01 8.58 -17.76
CA ASN A 40 -8.77 9.51 -16.93
C ASN A 40 -9.61 8.86 -15.80
N VAL A 41 -9.55 7.55 -15.59
CA VAL A 41 -10.12 6.90 -14.40
C VAL A 41 -9.10 6.95 -13.27
N VAL A 42 -9.47 7.53 -12.14
CA VAL A 42 -8.56 7.76 -11.01
C VAL A 42 -8.71 6.68 -9.96
N CYS A 43 -7.67 5.83 -9.81
CA CYS A 43 -7.53 4.92 -8.68
C CYS A 43 -7.02 5.69 -7.46
N VAL A 44 -7.56 5.39 -6.28
CA VAL A 44 -7.19 6.06 -5.02
C VAL A 44 -7.10 5.05 -3.88
N THR A 45 -6.19 5.29 -2.95
CA THR A 45 -6.15 4.66 -1.64
C THR A 45 -6.01 5.71 -0.55
N MET A 46 -6.73 5.52 0.56
CA MET A 46 -6.73 6.41 1.72
C MET A 46 -5.98 5.77 2.88
N THR A 47 -5.07 6.51 3.50
CA THR A 47 -4.24 6.01 4.60
C THR A 47 -4.10 7.01 5.75
N ALA A 48 -3.92 6.47 6.94
CA ALA A 48 -3.35 7.11 8.12
C ALA A 48 -2.62 5.99 8.88
N ASP A 49 -1.34 5.81 8.58
CA ASP A 49 -0.40 4.77 9.01
C ASP A 49 -0.25 3.57 8.08
N CYS A 50 -1.32 3.02 7.49
CA CYS A 50 -1.20 1.94 6.51
C CYS A 50 -0.36 2.37 5.29
N LEU A 51 0.31 1.41 4.64
CA LEU A 51 1.16 1.69 3.49
C LEU A 51 0.33 1.82 2.21
N PRO A 52 0.35 2.98 1.52
CA PRO A 52 -0.17 3.10 0.17
C PRO A 52 0.88 2.59 -0.82
N VAL A 53 0.47 1.71 -1.74
CA VAL A 53 1.31 1.24 -2.84
C VAL A 53 0.66 1.63 -4.16
N LEU A 54 1.38 2.38 -4.99
CA LEU A 54 0.95 2.70 -6.35
C LEU A 54 1.77 1.87 -7.33
N LEU A 55 1.09 1.25 -8.29
CA LEU A 55 1.69 0.40 -9.31
C LEU A 55 1.34 0.95 -10.70
N CYS A 56 2.31 0.90 -11.61
CA CYS A 56 2.06 1.12 -13.04
C CYS A 56 2.96 0.21 -13.86
N ASP A 57 2.57 -0.07 -15.09
CA ASP A 57 3.48 -0.72 -16.03
C ASP A 57 4.33 0.32 -16.80
N ARG A 58 5.47 -0.10 -17.32
CA ARG A 58 6.39 0.77 -18.08
C ARG A 58 5.78 1.31 -19.38
N ALA A 59 4.81 0.60 -19.93
CA ALA A 59 4.14 0.99 -21.17
C ALA A 59 3.02 2.02 -20.92
N GLY A 60 2.67 2.29 -19.65
CA GLY A 60 1.59 3.22 -19.32
C GLY A 60 0.21 2.69 -19.73
N THR A 61 -0.02 1.38 -19.64
CA THR A 61 -1.27 0.74 -20.08
C THR A 61 -2.16 0.28 -18.94
N VAL A 62 -1.62 0.21 -17.71
CA VAL A 62 -2.38 -0.15 -16.51
C VAL A 62 -1.76 0.49 -15.27
N VAL A 63 -2.62 0.92 -14.38
CA VAL A 63 -2.25 1.45 -13.05
C VAL A 63 -3.07 0.80 -11.96
N SER A 64 -2.55 0.81 -10.72
CA SER A 64 -3.26 0.32 -9.54
C SER A 64 -2.92 1.15 -8.31
N ALA A 65 -3.89 1.34 -7.42
CA ALA A 65 -3.71 1.90 -6.08
C ALA A 65 -4.11 0.85 -5.04
N VAL A 66 -3.21 0.57 -4.09
CA VAL A 66 -3.34 -0.52 -3.11
C VAL A 66 -3.24 0.02 -1.70
N HIS A 67 -4.21 -0.31 -0.86
CA HIS A 67 -4.17 -0.10 0.58
C HIS A 67 -3.51 -1.31 1.25
N ALA A 68 -2.22 -1.20 1.54
CA ALA A 68 -1.46 -2.25 2.19
C ALA A 68 -1.37 -2.00 3.71
N GLY A 69 -2.50 -2.08 4.42
CA GLY A 69 -2.51 -2.26 5.86
C GLY A 69 -1.88 -3.62 6.21
N TRP A 70 -1.34 -3.80 7.42
CA TRP A 70 -0.57 -5.00 7.75
C TRP A 70 -1.33 -6.33 7.48
N ARG A 71 -2.66 -6.35 7.68
CA ARG A 71 -3.47 -7.55 7.40
C ARG A 71 -3.52 -7.85 5.90
N GLY A 72 -4.01 -6.90 5.10
CA GLY A 72 -4.05 -7.06 3.66
C GLY A 72 -2.67 -7.34 3.05
N LEU A 73 -1.62 -6.69 3.55
CA LEU A 73 -0.23 -6.95 3.15
C LEU A 73 0.19 -8.39 3.47
N CYS A 74 -0.13 -8.88 4.67
CA CYS A 74 0.14 -10.25 5.08
C CYS A 74 -0.64 -11.27 4.23
N ASP A 75 -1.91 -10.97 3.95
CA ASP A 75 -2.83 -11.86 3.23
C ASP A 75 -2.67 -11.80 1.70
N GLY A 76 -1.83 -10.89 1.15
CA GLY A 76 -1.45 -10.87 -0.26
C GLY A 76 -2.17 -9.85 -1.12
N VAL A 77 -2.55 -8.67 -0.60
CA VAL A 77 -3.21 -7.61 -1.38
C VAL A 77 -2.33 -7.09 -2.54
N ILE A 78 -1.00 -7.06 -2.37
CA ILE A 78 -0.06 -6.67 -3.44
C ILE A 78 -0.08 -7.71 -4.55
N GLU A 79 0.01 -8.98 -4.20
CA GLU A 79 -0.04 -10.12 -5.13
C GLU A 79 -1.35 -10.13 -5.92
N ALA A 80 -2.47 -9.90 -5.23
CA ALA A 80 -3.78 -9.80 -5.86
C ALA A 80 -3.86 -8.64 -6.85
N ALA A 81 -3.31 -7.47 -6.51
CA ALA A 81 -3.28 -6.31 -7.40
C ALA A 81 -2.41 -6.56 -8.63
N VAL A 82 -1.21 -7.11 -8.45
CA VAL A 82 -0.29 -7.46 -9.55
C VAL A 82 -0.93 -8.49 -10.49
N ALA A 83 -1.61 -9.50 -9.96
CA ALA A 83 -2.33 -10.49 -10.77
C ALA A 83 -3.42 -9.85 -11.64
N LYS A 84 -4.17 -8.87 -11.10
CA LYS A 84 -5.21 -8.14 -11.85
C LYS A 84 -4.64 -7.21 -12.92
N MET A 85 -3.44 -6.68 -12.72
CA MET A 85 -2.76 -5.90 -13.74
C MET A 85 -2.41 -6.73 -14.98
N ALA A 86 -2.26 -8.05 -14.87
CA ALA A 86 -2.06 -8.99 -15.97
C ALA A 86 -0.95 -8.56 -16.97
N VAL A 87 0.15 -8.04 -16.43
CA VAL A 87 1.38 -7.70 -17.15
C VAL A 87 2.57 -8.40 -16.50
N ALA A 88 3.65 -8.61 -17.23
CA ALA A 88 4.84 -9.23 -16.69
C ALA A 88 5.37 -8.43 -15.49
N PRO A 89 5.65 -9.04 -14.33
CA PRO A 89 6.11 -8.31 -13.14
C PRO A 89 7.36 -7.46 -13.38
N SER A 90 8.26 -7.89 -14.26
CA SER A 90 9.46 -7.12 -14.66
C SER A 90 9.14 -5.80 -15.37
N GLN A 91 7.91 -5.62 -15.82
CA GLN A 91 7.43 -4.37 -16.44
C GLN A 91 6.72 -3.44 -15.46
N ILE A 92 6.51 -3.88 -14.21
CA ILE A 92 5.83 -3.09 -13.19
C ILE A 92 6.83 -2.22 -12.43
N LEU A 93 6.44 -0.97 -12.21
CA LEU A 93 7.07 -0.03 -11.29
C LEU A 93 6.15 0.11 -10.07
N ALA A 94 6.74 0.08 -8.88
CA ALA A 94 6.04 0.27 -7.62
C ALA A 94 6.53 1.53 -6.91
N TRP A 95 5.60 2.30 -6.35
CA TRP A 95 5.91 3.40 -5.45
C TRP A 95 5.27 3.15 -4.09
N LEU A 96 6.09 3.23 -3.04
CA LEU A 96 5.67 3.08 -1.65
C LEU A 96 5.53 4.47 -1.02
N GLY A 97 4.32 4.83 -0.64
CA GLY A 97 4.03 6.15 -0.07
C GLY A 97 4.27 6.24 1.44
N PRO A 98 3.91 7.38 2.05
CA PRO A 98 4.07 7.59 3.49
C PRO A 98 3.24 6.59 4.32
N ALA A 99 3.87 5.97 5.32
CA ALA A 99 3.26 5.04 6.25
C ALA A 99 3.88 5.18 7.65
N ILE A 100 3.34 4.48 8.64
CA ILE A 100 3.95 4.41 9.96
C ILE A 100 5.35 3.77 9.87
N GLY A 101 6.34 4.46 10.39
CA GLY A 101 7.74 4.04 10.30
C GLY A 101 8.11 2.92 11.25
N PRO A 102 9.25 2.24 11.00
CA PRO A 102 9.68 1.05 11.75
C PRO A 102 10.02 1.32 13.22
N ASN A 103 10.20 2.57 13.62
CA ASN A 103 10.43 2.91 15.04
C ASN A 103 9.15 3.29 15.79
N ALA A 104 8.00 3.28 15.11
CA ALA A 104 6.72 3.66 15.70
C ALA A 104 5.64 2.57 15.56
N PHE A 105 5.84 1.61 14.64
CA PHE A 105 4.85 0.56 14.39
C PHE A 105 5.06 -0.63 15.33
N GLU A 106 4.64 -0.48 16.57
CA GLU A 106 4.61 -1.57 17.56
C GLU A 106 3.46 -2.53 17.26
N VAL A 107 3.78 -3.84 17.25
CA VAL A 107 2.86 -4.96 17.00
C VAL A 107 3.11 -6.11 17.96
N GLY A 108 2.11 -6.96 18.16
CA GLY A 108 2.21 -8.16 18.97
C GLY A 108 2.94 -9.31 18.25
N HIS A 109 3.17 -10.39 19.01
CA HIS A 109 3.82 -11.60 18.49
C HIS A 109 3.02 -12.25 17.36
N GLU A 110 1.70 -12.15 17.41
CA GLU A 110 0.77 -12.73 16.45
C GLU A 110 0.95 -12.14 15.05
N VAL A 111 1.23 -10.84 14.94
CA VAL A 111 1.48 -10.18 13.64
C VAL A 111 2.74 -10.74 13.00
N ARG A 112 3.84 -10.78 13.78
CA ARG A 112 5.10 -11.37 13.30
C ARG A 112 4.93 -12.83 12.88
N ALA A 113 4.24 -13.63 13.69
CA ALA A 113 4.01 -15.04 13.42
C ALA A 113 3.25 -15.26 12.11
N GLN A 114 2.21 -14.47 11.83
CA GLN A 114 1.44 -14.54 10.59
C GLN A 114 2.32 -14.27 9.35
N PHE A 115 3.13 -13.21 9.36
CA PHE A 115 4.05 -12.95 8.25
C PHE A 115 5.06 -14.07 8.04
N MET A 116 5.63 -14.62 9.13
CA MET A 116 6.61 -15.70 9.07
C MET A 116 6.02 -17.05 8.61
N GLN A 117 4.72 -17.27 8.75
CA GLN A 117 4.04 -18.44 8.17
C GLN A 117 4.05 -18.40 6.64
N HIS A 118 4.02 -17.23 6.03
CA HIS A 118 4.10 -17.07 4.58
C HIS A 118 5.54 -17.10 4.07
N ASP A 119 6.47 -16.42 4.78
CA ASP A 119 7.88 -16.38 4.40
C ASP A 119 8.75 -16.11 5.64
N GLY A 120 9.68 -17.02 5.92
CA GLY A 120 10.65 -16.88 7.03
C GLY A 120 11.54 -15.62 6.92
N GLN A 121 11.76 -15.10 5.70
CA GLN A 121 12.51 -13.85 5.48
C GLN A 121 11.80 -12.63 6.06
N ALA A 122 10.49 -12.72 6.32
CA ALA A 122 9.73 -11.66 6.98
C ALA A 122 10.32 -11.32 8.38
N ALA A 123 11.04 -12.24 9.01
CA ALA A 123 11.72 -11.98 10.28
C ALA A 123 12.61 -10.72 10.26
N LEU A 124 13.22 -10.39 9.11
CA LEU A 124 14.08 -9.23 8.91
C LEU A 124 13.35 -7.88 9.04
N ALA A 125 12.02 -7.90 8.91
CA ALA A 125 11.18 -6.72 9.05
C ALA A 125 10.77 -6.42 10.50
N PHE A 126 11.18 -7.25 11.46
CA PHE A 126 10.75 -7.13 12.85
C PHE A 126 11.95 -7.00 13.79
N LYS A 127 11.94 -5.95 14.62
CA LYS A 127 12.94 -5.71 15.66
C LYS A 127 12.29 -5.93 17.04
N PRO A 128 12.92 -6.67 17.97
CA PRO A 128 12.41 -6.80 19.34
C PRO A 128 12.24 -5.45 20.01
N HIS A 129 11.15 -5.27 20.74
CA HIS A 129 10.85 -4.06 21.50
C HIS A 129 10.06 -4.44 22.77
N ALA A 130 10.73 -4.46 23.92
CA ALA A 130 10.20 -4.98 25.18
C ALA A 130 9.59 -6.39 25.00
N ASP A 131 8.32 -6.56 25.33
CA ASP A 131 7.53 -7.79 25.14
C ASP A 131 6.81 -7.87 23.77
N LYS A 132 7.19 -7.01 22.82
CA LYS A 132 6.55 -6.87 21.50
C LYS A 132 7.59 -6.76 20.39
N TRP A 133 7.15 -6.26 19.22
CA TRP A 133 7.97 -6.05 18.04
C TRP A 133 7.70 -4.68 17.42
N LEU A 134 8.75 -4.08 16.87
CA LEU A 134 8.63 -2.98 15.93
C LEU A 134 8.67 -3.58 14.51
N ALA A 135 7.63 -3.32 13.73
CA ALA A 135 7.50 -3.84 12.37
C ALA A 135 7.82 -2.78 11.31
N ASN A 136 8.39 -3.22 10.19
CA ASN A 136 8.71 -2.38 9.05
C ASN A 136 7.85 -2.77 7.84
N LEU A 137 6.76 -2.00 7.58
CA LEU A 137 5.86 -2.23 6.45
C LEU A 137 6.57 -2.11 5.10
N TYR A 138 7.56 -1.24 4.99
CA TYR A 138 8.32 -1.05 3.74
C TYR A 138 9.14 -2.29 3.40
N VAL A 139 9.85 -2.88 4.36
CA VAL A 139 10.61 -4.11 4.16
C VAL A 139 9.68 -5.26 3.78
N LEU A 140 8.55 -5.41 4.48
CA LEU A 140 7.55 -6.44 4.17
C LEU A 140 7.00 -6.29 2.74
N ALA A 141 6.63 -5.07 2.34
CA ALA A 141 6.14 -4.81 0.99
C ALA A 141 7.23 -5.05 -0.07
N GLN A 142 8.48 -4.63 0.18
CA GLN A 142 9.60 -4.88 -0.72
C GLN A 142 9.87 -6.38 -0.90
N GLN A 143 9.80 -7.17 0.18
CA GLN A 143 9.95 -8.64 0.11
C GLN A 143 8.86 -9.26 -0.79
N ARG A 144 7.59 -8.85 -0.62
CA ARG A 144 6.47 -9.31 -1.45
C ARG A 144 6.64 -8.93 -2.92
N LEU A 145 6.99 -7.67 -3.20
CA LEU A 145 7.23 -7.19 -4.57
C LEU A 145 8.40 -7.92 -5.23
N ASN A 146 9.53 -8.09 -4.51
CA ASN A 146 10.70 -8.80 -5.01
C ASN A 146 10.40 -10.29 -5.28
N ALA A 147 9.62 -10.96 -4.42
CA ALA A 147 9.20 -12.34 -4.62
C ALA A 147 8.35 -12.53 -5.88
N LEU A 148 7.59 -11.49 -6.28
CA LEU A 148 6.86 -11.45 -7.56
C LEU A 148 7.75 -11.17 -8.77
N GLY A 149 9.01 -10.75 -8.58
CA GLY A 149 9.93 -10.35 -9.64
C GLY A 149 9.85 -8.85 -10.00
N ILE A 150 9.25 -8.03 -9.14
CA ILE A 150 9.20 -6.57 -9.28
C ILE A 150 10.40 -5.97 -8.55
N SER A 151 11.38 -5.48 -9.30
CA SER A 151 12.63 -4.90 -8.78
C SER A 151 12.68 -3.37 -8.84
N GLN A 152 11.75 -2.75 -9.57
CA GLN A 152 11.66 -1.29 -9.72
C GLN A 152 10.77 -0.71 -8.63
N ILE A 153 11.31 -0.55 -7.43
CA ILE A 153 10.58 -0.10 -6.24
C ILE A 153 11.15 1.26 -5.82
N TYR A 154 10.29 2.25 -5.69
CA TYR A 154 10.61 3.63 -5.40
C TYR A 154 9.85 4.12 -4.17
N GLY A 155 10.26 5.26 -3.61
CA GLY A 155 9.67 5.80 -2.38
C GLY A 155 10.04 4.95 -1.17
N GLY A 156 9.19 4.91 -0.18
CA GLY A 156 9.43 4.18 1.07
C GLY A 156 10.63 4.72 1.82
N GLY A 157 10.41 5.41 2.92
CA GLY A 157 11.51 5.99 3.69
C GLY A 157 12.42 4.92 4.28
N ILE A 158 13.49 4.55 3.59
CA ILE A 158 14.59 3.74 4.17
C ILE A 158 15.16 4.46 5.41
N ASP A 159 15.12 5.77 5.40
CA ASP A 159 15.63 6.70 6.41
C ASP A 159 14.54 7.34 7.29
N GLN A 160 13.34 6.80 7.32
CA GLN A 160 12.18 7.26 8.10
C GLN A 160 11.66 8.67 7.72
N ALA A 161 12.07 9.22 6.59
CA ALA A 161 11.69 10.55 6.12
C ALA A 161 10.16 10.74 5.95
N PHE A 162 9.38 9.66 5.95
CA PHE A 162 7.93 9.67 5.73
C PHE A 162 7.13 8.95 6.82
N CYS A 163 7.62 8.90 8.07
CA CYS A 163 6.87 8.29 9.16
C CYS A 163 5.64 9.14 9.53
N THR A 164 4.46 8.61 9.27
CA THR A 164 3.19 9.29 9.55
C THR A 164 2.96 9.57 11.03
N TYR A 165 3.46 8.69 11.90
CA TYR A 165 3.36 8.85 13.35
C TYR A 165 4.25 9.99 13.88
N SER A 166 5.49 10.07 13.42
CA SER A 166 6.48 11.01 13.95
C SER A 166 6.36 12.42 13.36
N ASP A 167 5.82 12.54 12.15
CA ASP A 167 5.68 13.82 11.45
C ASP A 167 4.23 14.30 11.42
N ALA A 168 3.80 14.88 12.53
CA ALA A 168 2.45 15.40 12.69
C ALA A 168 2.14 16.63 11.82
N GLN A 169 3.18 17.31 11.29
CA GLN A 169 2.99 18.51 10.46
C GLN A 169 2.56 18.15 9.02
N ARG A 170 3.03 16.98 8.51
CA ARG A 170 2.76 16.57 7.14
C ARG A 170 1.71 15.48 7.02
N PHE A 171 1.54 14.64 8.06
CA PHE A 171 0.79 13.41 7.93
C PHE A 171 -0.25 13.21 9.04
N PHE A 172 -1.39 12.65 8.67
CA PHE A 172 -2.35 12.07 9.60
C PHE A 172 -1.85 10.70 10.08
N SER A 173 -2.14 10.37 11.36
CA SER A 173 -1.79 9.07 11.95
C SER A 173 -2.87 8.60 12.90
N TYR A 174 -3.43 7.44 12.62
CA TYR A 174 -4.42 6.79 13.48
C TYR A 174 -3.80 6.29 14.80
N ARG A 175 -2.53 5.84 14.75
CA ARG A 175 -1.78 5.42 15.93
C ARG A 175 -1.51 6.58 16.90
N ARG A 176 -1.32 7.76 16.37
CA ARG A 176 -1.13 8.98 17.18
C ARG A 176 -2.46 9.53 17.71
N GLU A 177 -3.50 9.54 16.87
CA GLU A 177 -4.80 10.14 17.16
C GLU A 177 -5.90 9.24 16.59
N ALA A 178 -6.68 8.58 17.47
CA ALA A 178 -7.73 7.64 17.05
C ALA A 178 -8.80 8.29 16.16
N VAL A 179 -9.05 9.60 16.32
CA VAL A 179 -9.91 10.42 15.44
C VAL A 179 -9.01 11.33 14.64
N THR A 180 -8.80 11.01 13.37
CA THR A 180 -7.88 11.73 12.49
C THR A 180 -8.37 11.72 11.04
N GLY A 181 -7.82 12.62 10.21
CA GLY A 181 -8.04 12.63 8.77
C GLY A 181 -7.38 11.44 8.05
N ARG A 182 -7.48 11.46 6.73
CA ARG A 182 -6.80 10.51 5.85
C ARG A 182 -6.01 11.25 4.78
N MET A 183 -4.90 10.67 4.38
CA MET A 183 -4.16 11.08 3.18
C MET A 183 -4.64 10.22 2.01
N ALA A 184 -4.75 10.82 0.82
CA ALA A 184 -5.09 10.11 -0.39
C ALA A 184 -3.87 9.99 -1.30
N SER A 185 -3.57 8.78 -1.75
CA SER A 185 -2.59 8.51 -2.82
C SER A 185 -3.35 8.10 -4.08
N LEU A 186 -3.08 8.80 -5.20
CA LEU A 186 -3.86 8.67 -6.42
C LEU A 186 -2.95 8.35 -7.60
N ILE A 187 -3.48 7.56 -8.54
CA ILE A 187 -2.82 7.26 -9.81
C ILE A 187 -3.85 7.10 -10.92
N TRP A 188 -3.52 7.56 -12.12
CA TRP A 188 -4.35 7.43 -13.31
C TRP A 188 -3.51 7.42 -14.58
N LEU A 189 -4.10 7.00 -15.68
CA LEU A 189 -3.53 7.10 -17.03
C LEU A 189 -4.01 8.41 -17.68
N ASN A 190 -3.11 9.18 -18.25
CA ASN A 190 -3.49 10.33 -19.07
C ASN A 190 -4.00 9.85 -20.45
N ALA A 191 -4.90 10.66 -21.05
CA ALA A 191 -5.35 10.45 -22.43
C ALA A 191 -4.23 10.78 -23.42
#